data_18865f424e4be16f36c44cd2df8459ce
#
_entry.id   18865f424e4be16f36c44cd2df8459ce
#
_cell.length_a   1.000
_cell.length_b   1.000
_cell.length_c   1.000
_cell.angle_alpha   90.00
_cell.angle_beta   90.00
_cell.angle_gamma   90.00
#
_symmetry.space_group_name_H-M   'P 1'
#
loop_
_entity.id
_entity.type
_entity.pdbx_description
1 polymer ?
#
loop_
_entity_poly.entity_id
_entity_poly.type
_entity_poly.pdbx_seq_one_letter_code
_entity_poly.pdbx_strand_id
1 'polypeptide(L)'
;MPSNQGFDASLQRFLQVFSLWVLFLCAFLQTAASAAQRIIATPRAASSHAGIFLVFPFENAGASSHLDWLGEGLEELTIFRLSAAGEEVYSHQGRINELDRYGLPPGAKISRATMLRIAEDLDVDFVIFGNFISDGSTLTVESRILRVNPPALLPVARESGPLDTLMDLQTRLAWRTLSSSEHAYPWSLAEFAKKQRPLRLDAFEHYVRGLLAADDDLRLRELREAAKLEPDWPEPDFWLGEVYFSRRDCNSAMTWYARIPKTHDRYAEAVFATGVCHLLLSQPDRAQEVFTSLREALRESGSGDAHIASAVSGGDLPEILNNLALAKARLGDASGAQTDLQRAADLDPDEDDYPFNLGLLALQANDPGNAAGYFREAAEREPDNAEDRALLIFSLDKAGRKQEADQERISATEAFGPNGLPAVHMDARGDALTHMARIKTELDATELRQEIKMAEIASVNPSGPIVNSAESHIQQARQEMSAGRLDAAEREFHAALALNGASSAAHRGLADIARRQGKLDEAVAQLQAALQARDSPVTRVTLARLYLEQKKPDLARAELQHALKLAPNYAEAKELLDHLEGPKSADTRPNGGTP
;
A
#
# COMPACT_ATOMS: atom_id res chain seq x y z
N MET A 1 24.12 -3.49 -92.51
CA MET A 1 24.62 -4.02 -91.18
C MET A 1 24.90 -2.84 -90.28
N PRO A 2 24.07 -2.52 -89.29
CA PRO A 2 24.42 -1.60 -88.22
C PRO A 2 24.70 -2.41 -86.92
N SER A 3 25.74 -1.95 -86.30
CA SER A 3 26.54 -2.50 -85.24
C SER A 3 25.80 -2.69 -83.88
N ASN A 4 26.06 -3.80 -83.26
CA ASN A 4 25.60 -4.33 -81.97
C ASN A 4 26.33 -3.69 -80.74
N GLN A 5 26.68 -2.38 -80.77
CA GLN A 5 27.45 -1.72 -79.72
C GLN A 5 26.58 -1.03 -78.63
N GLY A 6 25.25 -0.94 -78.80
CA GLY A 6 24.39 -0.27 -77.85
C GLY A 6 23.83 -1.17 -76.70
N PHE A 7 23.84 -2.48 -76.92
CA PHE A 7 23.26 -3.43 -75.95
C PHE A 7 24.21 -3.81 -74.81
N ASP A 8 25.53 -3.79 -75.10
CA ASP A 8 26.53 -4.16 -74.10
C ASP A 8 26.76 -3.08 -73.00
N ALA A 9 26.61 -1.82 -73.36
CA ALA A 9 26.81 -0.71 -72.40
C ALA A 9 25.66 -0.57 -71.40
N SER A 10 24.44 -0.92 -71.82
CA SER A 10 23.28 -0.90 -70.93
C SER A 10 23.29 -2.10 -69.96
N LEU A 11 23.72 -3.26 -70.41
CA LEU A 11 23.87 -4.46 -69.59
C LEU A 11 25.00 -4.32 -68.55
N GLN A 12 26.13 -3.69 -68.92
CA GLN A 12 27.19 -3.42 -67.98
C GLN A 12 26.80 -2.38 -66.91
N ARG A 13 26.04 -1.34 -67.27
CA ARG A 13 25.49 -0.41 -66.26
C ARG A 13 24.46 -1.06 -65.35
N PHE A 14 23.63 -1.93 -65.86
CA PHE A 14 22.65 -2.68 -65.06
C PHE A 14 23.35 -3.64 -64.06
N LEU A 15 24.39 -4.34 -64.52
CA LEU A 15 25.17 -5.22 -63.68
C LEU A 15 25.96 -4.45 -62.59
N GLN A 16 26.48 -3.26 -62.91
CA GLN A 16 27.15 -2.40 -61.92
C GLN A 16 26.19 -1.85 -60.88
N VAL A 17 25.02 -1.39 -61.25
CA VAL A 17 23.97 -0.92 -60.33
C VAL A 17 23.44 -2.07 -59.46
N PHE A 18 23.25 -3.25 -60.07
CA PHE A 18 22.79 -4.44 -59.35
C PHE A 18 23.86 -4.94 -58.36
N SER A 19 25.14 -4.91 -58.70
CA SER A 19 26.26 -5.24 -57.81
C SER A 19 26.38 -4.27 -56.63
N LEU A 20 26.16 -2.96 -56.84
CA LEU A 20 26.10 -1.96 -55.77
C LEU A 20 24.89 -2.15 -54.84
N TRP A 21 23.77 -2.52 -55.38
CA TRP A 21 22.55 -2.84 -54.59
C TRP A 21 22.71 -4.08 -53.73
N VAL A 22 23.36 -5.12 -54.24
CA VAL A 22 23.64 -6.35 -53.49
C VAL A 22 24.66 -6.08 -52.37
N LEU A 23 25.70 -5.26 -52.63
CA LEU A 23 26.67 -4.86 -51.61
C LEU A 23 26.03 -3.98 -50.55
N PHE A 24 25.09 -3.10 -50.90
CA PHE A 24 24.35 -2.28 -49.95
C PHE A 24 23.40 -3.12 -49.11
N LEU A 25 22.73 -4.11 -49.69
CA LEU A 25 21.84 -5.06 -48.99
C LEU A 25 22.64 -5.96 -48.06
N CYS A 26 23.83 -6.44 -48.44
CA CYS A 26 24.71 -7.22 -47.59
C CYS A 26 25.28 -6.40 -46.42
N ALA A 27 25.62 -5.11 -46.65
CA ALA A 27 26.06 -4.21 -45.57
C ALA A 27 24.92 -3.91 -44.59
N PHE A 28 23.67 -3.75 -45.09
CA PHE A 28 22.48 -3.54 -44.22
C PHE A 28 22.12 -4.79 -43.43
N LEU A 29 22.23 -5.98 -44.00
CA LEU A 29 22.04 -7.25 -43.31
C LEU A 29 23.13 -7.52 -42.25
N GLN A 30 24.39 -7.11 -42.50
CA GLN A 30 25.45 -7.23 -41.51
C GLN A 30 25.30 -6.23 -40.35
N THR A 31 24.82 -5.02 -40.59
CA THR A 31 24.50 -4.06 -39.53
C THR A 31 23.26 -4.48 -38.73
N ALA A 32 22.23 -5.06 -39.35
CA ALA A 32 21.07 -5.61 -38.68
C ALA A 32 21.43 -6.86 -37.84
N ALA A 33 22.27 -7.76 -38.33
CA ALA A 33 22.76 -8.91 -37.59
C ALA A 33 23.65 -8.51 -36.39
N SER A 34 24.48 -7.47 -36.53
CA SER A 34 25.31 -6.89 -35.44
C SER A 34 24.43 -6.21 -34.38
N ALA A 35 23.32 -5.58 -34.77
CA ALA A 35 22.38 -4.99 -33.86
C ALA A 35 21.58 -6.08 -33.11
N ALA A 36 21.15 -7.13 -33.80
CA ALA A 36 20.46 -8.29 -33.18
C ALA A 36 21.37 -9.08 -32.24
N GLN A 37 22.67 -9.21 -32.53
CA GLN A 37 23.62 -9.85 -31.60
C GLN A 37 24.00 -8.97 -30.40
N ARG A 38 23.84 -7.64 -30.46
CA ARG A 38 23.99 -6.76 -29.29
C ARG A 38 22.78 -6.76 -28.36
N ILE A 39 21.62 -7.22 -28.81
CA ILE A 39 20.41 -7.36 -27.98
C ILE A 39 20.44 -8.65 -27.13
N ILE A 40 21.34 -9.62 -27.44
CA ILE A 40 21.36 -10.94 -26.76
C ILE A 40 22.40 -11.02 -25.64
N ALA A 41 23.22 -10.02 -25.38
CA ALA A 41 24.22 -10.10 -24.30
C ALA A 41 24.55 -8.74 -23.67
N THR A 42 23.57 -8.10 -23.07
CA THR A 42 23.86 -7.34 -21.87
C THR A 42 23.44 -8.24 -20.70
N PRO A 43 24.37 -8.67 -19.84
CA PRO A 43 23.96 -9.20 -18.54
C PRO A 43 23.14 -8.04 -17.93
N ARG A 44 21.87 -8.27 -17.65
CA ARG A 44 21.08 -7.46 -16.75
C ARG A 44 22.00 -7.22 -15.56
N ALA A 45 22.43 -5.98 -15.33
CA ALA A 45 23.10 -5.62 -14.11
C ALA A 45 22.23 -6.20 -13.01
N ALA A 46 22.73 -7.17 -12.28
CA ALA A 46 22.01 -7.83 -11.23
C ALA A 46 21.59 -6.70 -10.28
N SER A 47 20.30 -6.42 -10.24
CA SER A 47 19.74 -5.67 -9.14
C SER A 47 20.23 -6.39 -7.89
N SER A 48 20.87 -5.71 -6.98
CA SER A 48 21.49 -6.28 -5.79
C SER A 48 20.47 -6.87 -4.80
N HIS A 49 19.19 -6.89 -5.16
CA HIS A 49 18.07 -7.37 -4.35
C HIS A 49 17.53 -8.67 -4.91
N ALA A 50 17.35 -9.66 -4.02
CA ALA A 50 16.79 -10.97 -4.37
C ALA A 50 15.28 -10.89 -4.69
N GLY A 51 14.60 -9.84 -4.27
CA GLY A 51 13.15 -9.63 -4.41
C GLY A 51 12.51 -9.17 -3.11
N ILE A 52 11.18 -9.06 -3.11
CA ILE A 52 10.38 -8.69 -1.94
C ILE A 52 9.99 -9.97 -1.19
N PHE A 53 10.19 -9.98 0.12
CA PHE A 53 9.92 -11.12 0.98
C PHE A 53 8.75 -10.87 1.93
N LEU A 54 7.90 -11.89 2.11
CA LEU A 54 6.89 -11.96 3.17
C LEU A 54 7.26 -13.15 4.07
N VAL A 55 7.39 -12.91 5.36
CA VAL A 55 7.74 -13.95 6.34
C VAL A 55 6.51 -14.30 7.18
N PHE A 56 6.25 -15.59 7.37
CA PHE A 56 5.20 -16.08 8.27
C PHE A 56 5.83 -16.71 9.52
N PRO A 57 5.11 -16.72 10.66
CA PRO A 57 5.56 -17.38 11.86
C PRO A 57 5.93 -18.84 11.64
N PHE A 58 6.94 -19.32 12.37
CA PHE A 58 7.38 -20.71 12.28
C PHE A 58 6.54 -21.59 13.20
N GLU A 59 6.09 -22.73 12.70
CA GLU A 59 5.26 -23.64 13.48
C GLU A 59 6.08 -24.42 14.52
N ASN A 60 5.64 -24.45 15.77
CA ASN A 60 6.16 -25.34 16.78
C ASN A 60 5.68 -26.76 16.49
N ALA A 61 6.56 -27.62 15.95
CA ALA A 61 6.29 -29.03 15.68
C ALA A 61 6.59 -29.93 16.91
N GLY A 62 7.09 -29.35 18.01
CA GLY A 62 7.38 -30.05 19.25
C GLY A 62 6.23 -29.97 20.26
N ALA A 63 6.44 -30.62 21.41
CA ALA A 63 5.46 -30.66 22.50
C ALA A 63 5.65 -29.52 23.54
N SER A 64 6.69 -28.69 23.38
CA SER A 64 7.12 -27.71 24.40
C SER A 64 6.41 -26.36 24.19
N SER A 65 5.22 -26.19 24.76
CA SER A 65 4.41 -24.95 24.62
C SER A 65 5.09 -23.71 25.22
N HIS A 66 6.05 -23.86 26.15
CA HIS A 66 6.83 -22.72 26.65
C HIS A 66 7.72 -22.05 25.59
N LEU A 67 7.94 -22.72 24.45
CA LEU A 67 8.67 -22.21 23.29
C LEU A 67 7.77 -21.65 22.19
N ASP A 68 6.45 -21.56 22.37
CA ASP A 68 5.52 -21.09 21.32
C ASP A 68 5.83 -19.66 20.86
N TRP A 69 6.40 -18.83 21.76
CA TRP A 69 6.86 -17.50 21.40
C TRP A 69 7.93 -17.48 20.28
N LEU A 70 8.69 -18.59 20.13
CA LEU A 70 9.69 -18.73 19.07
C LEU A 70 9.07 -18.71 17.66
N GLY A 71 7.78 -19.02 17.52
CA GLY A 71 7.11 -18.94 16.23
C GLY A 71 7.21 -17.54 15.61
N GLU A 72 6.70 -16.57 16.33
CA GLU A 72 6.81 -15.14 15.97
C GLU A 72 8.27 -14.65 16.11
N GLY A 73 9.00 -15.13 17.11
CA GLY A 73 10.41 -14.76 17.29
C GLY A 73 11.30 -15.15 16.11
N LEU A 74 11.09 -16.31 15.49
CA LEU A 74 11.83 -16.73 14.30
C LEU A 74 11.42 -15.92 13.06
N GLU A 75 10.16 -15.53 12.95
CA GLU A 75 9.69 -14.56 11.94
C GLU A 75 10.44 -13.24 12.11
N GLU A 76 10.36 -12.61 13.28
CA GLU A 76 11.01 -11.32 13.59
C GLU A 76 12.52 -11.36 13.34
N LEU A 77 13.22 -12.40 13.82
CA LEU A 77 14.63 -12.56 13.54
C LEU A 77 14.92 -12.72 12.05
N THR A 78 14.06 -13.41 11.31
CA THR A 78 14.21 -13.53 9.86
C THR A 78 14.07 -12.17 9.20
N ILE A 79 13.04 -11.41 9.56
CA ILE A 79 12.84 -10.03 9.07
C ILE A 79 14.08 -9.18 9.38
N PHE A 80 14.55 -9.16 10.62
CA PHE A 80 15.75 -8.38 11.00
C PHE A 80 17.00 -8.79 10.21
N ARG A 81 17.23 -10.09 10.01
CA ARG A 81 18.41 -10.60 9.29
C ARG A 81 18.37 -10.23 7.81
N LEU A 82 17.20 -10.34 7.18
CA LEU A 82 17.03 -9.99 5.77
C LEU A 82 17.11 -8.48 5.55
N SER A 83 16.44 -7.68 6.37
CA SER A 83 16.49 -6.22 6.30
C SER A 83 17.91 -5.68 6.51
N ALA A 84 18.66 -6.20 7.50
CA ALA A 84 20.06 -5.85 7.72
C ALA A 84 20.98 -6.24 6.54
N ALA A 85 20.56 -7.22 5.75
CA ALA A 85 21.21 -7.60 4.50
C ALA A 85 20.88 -6.67 3.34
N GLY A 86 19.89 -5.79 3.47
CA GLY A 86 19.41 -4.87 2.45
C GLY A 86 18.31 -5.49 1.57
N GLU A 87 17.71 -6.61 2.01
CA GLU A 87 16.56 -7.21 1.33
C GLU A 87 15.27 -6.48 1.72
N GLU A 88 14.31 -6.48 0.81
CA GLU A 88 12.98 -5.92 1.04
C GLU A 88 12.10 -6.96 1.71
N VAL A 89 11.61 -6.65 2.91
CA VAL A 89 10.83 -7.59 3.72
C VAL A 89 9.62 -6.88 4.29
N TYR A 90 8.44 -7.48 4.12
CA TYR A 90 7.25 -7.02 4.81
C TYR A 90 7.45 -7.10 6.33
N SER A 91 7.08 -6.03 7.03
CA SER A 91 7.16 -5.99 8.49
C SER A 91 6.13 -6.94 9.12
N HIS A 92 6.38 -7.31 10.38
CA HIS A 92 5.40 -8.05 11.19
C HIS A 92 4.03 -7.35 11.21
N GLN A 93 3.98 -6.03 11.44
CA GLN A 93 2.73 -5.27 11.43
C GLN A 93 2.06 -5.28 10.05
N GLY A 94 2.82 -5.12 8.97
CA GLY A 94 2.28 -5.22 7.61
C GLY A 94 1.61 -6.57 7.34
N ARG A 95 2.21 -7.68 7.80
CA ARG A 95 1.59 -9.00 7.74
C ARG A 95 0.31 -9.08 8.56
N ILE A 96 0.30 -8.54 9.80
CA ILE A 96 -0.89 -8.53 10.67
C ILE A 96 -2.03 -7.76 10.00
N ASN A 97 -1.76 -6.58 9.45
CA ASN A 97 -2.77 -5.78 8.76
C ASN A 97 -3.36 -6.53 7.56
N GLU A 98 -2.53 -7.26 6.80
CA GLU A 98 -3.05 -8.09 5.71
C GLU A 98 -3.90 -9.26 6.20
N LEU A 99 -3.49 -9.94 7.27
CA LEU A 99 -4.31 -11.02 7.85
C LEU A 99 -5.68 -10.50 8.28
N ASP A 100 -5.74 -9.31 8.86
CA ASP A 100 -6.99 -8.66 9.26
C ASP A 100 -7.90 -8.38 8.05
N ARG A 101 -7.35 -7.88 6.94
CA ARG A 101 -8.10 -7.70 5.67
C ARG A 101 -8.72 -9.01 5.16
N TYR A 102 -8.07 -10.14 5.42
CA TYR A 102 -8.61 -11.48 5.10
C TYR A 102 -9.55 -12.02 6.18
N GLY A 103 -9.79 -11.27 7.27
CA GLY A 103 -10.59 -11.73 8.42
C GLY A 103 -9.92 -12.88 9.17
N LEU A 104 -8.60 -13.00 9.12
CA LEU A 104 -7.82 -14.03 9.76
C LEU A 104 -7.16 -13.48 11.03
N PRO A 105 -7.36 -14.12 12.22
CA PRO A 105 -6.69 -13.68 13.42
C PRO A 105 -5.16 -13.84 13.32
N PRO A 106 -4.35 -13.00 14.00
CA PRO A 106 -2.89 -13.01 13.91
C PRO A 106 -2.23 -14.38 14.14
N GLY A 107 -2.78 -15.20 15.05
CA GLY A 107 -2.28 -16.55 15.34
C GLY A 107 -2.90 -17.69 14.52
N ALA A 108 -3.61 -17.38 13.43
CA ALA A 108 -4.24 -18.39 12.59
C ALA A 108 -3.19 -19.29 11.91
N LYS A 109 -3.44 -20.59 11.88
CA LYS A 109 -2.67 -21.51 11.04
C LYS A 109 -3.07 -21.32 9.58
N ILE A 110 -2.14 -20.83 8.79
CA ILE A 110 -2.39 -20.44 7.40
C ILE A 110 -1.91 -21.53 6.46
N SER A 111 -2.78 -21.94 5.52
CA SER A 111 -2.41 -22.90 4.50
C SER A 111 -1.43 -22.28 3.48
N ARG A 112 -0.59 -23.10 2.82
CA ARG A 112 0.31 -22.62 1.76
C ARG A 112 -0.43 -21.95 0.62
N ALA A 113 -1.64 -22.40 0.31
CA ALA A 113 -2.47 -21.79 -0.72
C ALA A 113 -2.91 -20.38 -0.31
N THR A 114 -3.26 -20.19 0.96
CA THR A 114 -3.60 -18.88 1.52
C THR A 114 -2.38 -17.97 1.58
N MET A 115 -1.20 -18.49 2.00
CA MET A 115 0.05 -17.74 1.99
C MET A 115 0.38 -17.24 0.58
N LEU A 116 0.27 -18.12 -0.43
CA LEU A 116 0.51 -17.76 -1.83
C LEU A 116 -0.46 -16.66 -2.30
N ARG A 117 -1.73 -16.78 -1.95
CA ARG A 117 -2.75 -15.79 -2.33
C ARG A 117 -2.46 -14.41 -1.70
N ILE A 118 -2.15 -14.38 -0.40
CA ILE A 118 -1.76 -13.13 0.28
C ILE A 118 -0.52 -12.54 -0.39
N ALA A 119 0.47 -13.37 -0.71
CA ALA A 119 1.69 -12.95 -1.37
C ALA A 119 1.45 -12.40 -2.79
N GLU A 120 0.54 -13.02 -3.56
CA GLU A 120 0.12 -12.52 -4.87
C GLU A 120 -0.61 -11.18 -4.75
N ASP A 121 -1.44 -11.01 -3.71
CA ASP A 121 -2.17 -9.77 -3.46
C ASP A 121 -1.25 -8.63 -3.02
N LEU A 122 -0.16 -8.93 -2.34
CA LEU A 122 0.87 -7.98 -1.93
C LEU A 122 1.98 -7.76 -2.97
N ASP A 123 1.93 -8.48 -4.11
CA ASP A 123 2.96 -8.43 -5.17
C ASP A 123 4.37 -8.75 -4.65
N VAL A 124 4.49 -9.71 -3.69
CA VAL A 124 5.78 -10.18 -3.19
C VAL A 124 6.33 -11.31 -4.04
N ASP A 125 7.66 -11.41 -4.13
CA ASP A 125 8.34 -12.44 -4.92
C ASP A 125 8.48 -13.76 -4.17
N PHE A 126 8.69 -13.68 -2.84
CA PHE A 126 9.03 -14.84 -2.02
C PHE A 126 8.27 -14.84 -0.69
N VAL A 127 7.78 -16.01 -0.32
CA VAL A 127 7.22 -16.28 1.02
C VAL A 127 8.17 -17.16 1.79
N ILE A 128 8.54 -16.75 3.00
CA ILE A 128 9.33 -17.56 3.94
C ILE A 128 8.41 -18.07 5.05
N PHE A 129 8.48 -19.34 5.33
CA PHE A 129 7.78 -20.00 6.43
C PHE A 129 8.59 -21.19 6.89
N GLY A 130 8.29 -21.75 8.06
CA GLY A 130 9.07 -22.84 8.58
C GLY A 130 8.43 -23.55 9.75
N ASN A 131 9.22 -24.41 10.36
CA ASN A 131 8.88 -25.06 11.61
C ASN A 131 10.13 -25.20 12.48
N PHE A 132 9.90 -25.44 13.75
CA PHE A 132 10.97 -25.76 14.69
C PHE A 132 10.55 -26.90 15.63
N ILE A 133 11.53 -27.60 16.15
CA ILE A 133 11.37 -28.65 17.16
C ILE A 133 12.51 -28.56 18.17
N SER A 134 12.21 -28.75 19.44
CA SER A 134 13.22 -28.86 20.50
C SER A 134 13.08 -30.18 21.23
N ASP A 135 14.21 -30.85 21.48
CA ASP A 135 14.29 -32.02 22.36
C ASP A 135 14.66 -31.65 23.80
N GLY A 136 14.66 -30.35 24.12
CA GLY A 136 15.03 -29.79 25.43
C GLY A 136 16.49 -29.36 25.53
N SER A 137 17.38 -29.91 24.70
CA SER A 137 18.81 -29.53 24.62
C SER A 137 19.16 -28.85 23.32
N THR A 138 18.53 -29.27 22.25
CA THR A 138 18.83 -28.85 20.88
C THR A 138 17.54 -28.32 20.23
N LEU A 139 17.62 -27.12 19.68
CA LEU A 139 16.63 -26.53 18.81
C LEU A 139 17.00 -26.84 17.35
N THR A 140 16.10 -27.41 16.58
CA THR A 140 16.23 -27.59 15.13
C THR A 140 15.18 -26.72 14.46
N VAL A 141 15.62 -25.88 13.52
CA VAL A 141 14.76 -24.96 12.75
C VAL A 141 14.89 -25.28 11.27
N GLU A 142 13.76 -25.40 10.61
CA GLU A 142 13.64 -25.52 9.15
C GLU A 142 13.00 -24.26 8.58
N SER A 143 13.64 -23.67 7.59
CA SER A 143 13.10 -22.56 6.79
C SER A 143 12.85 -23.03 5.36
N ARG A 144 11.76 -22.61 4.77
CA ARG A 144 11.32 -22.89 3.41
C ARG A 144 10.96 -21.62 2.70
N ILE A 145 11.34 -21.51 1.43
CA ILE A 145 10.96 -20.41 0.56
C ILE A 145 9.97 -20.94 -0.47
N LEU A 146 8.87 -20.24 -0.63
CA LEU A 146 7.96 -20.40 -1.74
C LEU A 146 8.14 -19.19 -2.67
N ARG A 147 8.64 -19.41 -3.88
CA ARG A 147 8.61 -18.40 -4.92
C ARG A 147 7.18 -18.25 -5.42
N VAL A 148 6.72 -17.01 -5.59
CA VAL A 148 5.34 -16.69 -5.97
C VAL A 148 5.13 -16.85 -7.48
N ASN A 149 6.05 -16.34 -8.30
CA ASN A 149 5.89 -16.37 -9.74
C ASN A 149 7.18 -16.79 -10.49
N PRO A 150 7.18 -17.92 -11.24
CA PRO A 150 6.19 -19.01 -11.19
C PRO A 150 6.24 -19.73 -9.84
N PRO A 151 5.11 -20.24 -9.32
CA PRO A 151 5.06 -20.87 -8.01
C PRO A 151 5.99 -22.08 -7.91
N ALA A 152 6.93 -22.04 -6.98
CA ALA A 152 7.88 -23.11 -6.75
C ALA A 152 8.37 -23.14 -5.29
N LEU A 153 8.40 -24.33 -4.70
CA LEU A 153 9.01 -24.52 -3.39
C LEU A 153 10.51 -24.76 -3.57
N LEU A 154 11.33 -23.89 -2.98
CA LEU A 154 12.78 -23.96 -3.06
C LEU A 154 13.35 -24.95 -2.02
N PRO A 155 14.65 -25.32 -2.11
CA PRO A 155 15.28 -26.22 -1.16
C PRO A 155 15.15 -25.77 0.29
N VAL A 156 14.96 -26.71 1.20
CA VAL A 156 14.81 -26.45 2.64
C VAL A 156 16.15 -26.09 3.24
N ALA A 157 16.22 -24.96 3.94
CA ALA A 157 17.33 -24.62 4.82
C ALA A 157 17.06 -25.18 6.22
N ARG A 158 18.07 -25.80 6.85
CA ARG A 158 17.97 -26.36 8.20
C ARG A 158 19.21 -26.03 9.00
N GLU A 159 19.00 -25.62 10.25
CA GLU A 159 20.03 -25.40 11.25
C GLU A 159 19.63 -26.04 12.59
N SER A 160 20.62 -26.45 13.36
CA SER A 160 20.41 -27.03 14.68
C SER A 160 21.49 -26.55 15.66
N GLY A 161 21.11 -26.36 16.92
CA GLY A 161 22.01 -25.96 17.98
C GLY A 161 21.29 -25.77 19.30
N PRO A 162 22.02 -25.50 20.41
CA PRO A 162 21.43 -25.14 21.67
C PRO A 162 20.63 -23.82 21.57
N LEU A 163 19.58 -23.66 22.40
CA LEU A 163 18.73 -22.46 22.39
C LEU A 163 19.51 -21.17 22.69
N ASP A 164 20.51 -21.22 23.53
CA ASP A 164 21.37 -20.09 23.86
C ASP A 164 22.19 -19.56 22.66
N THR A 165 22.32 -20.37 21.60
CA THR A 165 22.95 -19.99 20.33
C THR A 165 21.94 -19.56 19.27
N LEU A 166 20.69 -19.28 19.62
CA LEU A 166 19.60 -18.95 18.69
C LEU A 166 19.98 -17.82 17.72
N MET A 167 20.64 -16.77 18.20
CA MET A 167 21.01 -15.61 17.36
C MET A 167 21.95 -15.99 16.22
N ASP A 168 22.97 -16.83 16.54
CA ASP A 168 23.91 -17.33 15.54
C ASP A 168 23.28 -18.39 14.63
N LEU A 169 22.42 -19.24 15.20
CA LEU A 169 21.67 -20.26 14.45
C LEU A 169 20.79 -19.58 13.39
N GLN A 170 20.04 -18.56 13.81
CA GLN A 170 19.16 -17.83 12.90
C GLN A 170 19.94 -17.02 11.85
N THR A 171 21.09 -16.46 12.20
CA THR A 171 21.98 -15.81 11.22
C THR A 171 22.42 -16.78 10.13
N ARG A 172 22.83 -18.01 10.49
CA ARG A 172 23.18 -19.04 9.50
C ARG A 172 21.99 -19.49 8.69
N LEU A 173 20.82 -19.66 9.34
CA LEU A 173 19.59 -20.08 8.68
C LEU A 173 19.14 -19.03 7.64
N ALA A 174 19.10 -17.75 8.01
CA ALA A 174 18.73 -16.66 7.13
C ALA A 174 19.69 -16.56 5.92
N TRP A 175 21.00 -16.66 6.15
CA TRP A 175 21.97 -16.70 5.05
C TRP A 175 21.75 -17.89 4.10
N ARG A 176 21.50 -19.09 4.63
CA ARG A 176 21.21 -20.29 3.81
C ARG A 176 19.90 -20.11 3.04
N THR A 177 18.90 -19.50 3.68
CA THR A 177 17.61 -19.22 3.07
C THR A 177 17.79 -18.30 1.86
N LEU A 178 18.51 -17.19 1.99
CA LEU A 178 18.84 -16.29 0.88
C LEU A 178 19.71 -16.96 -0.19
N SER A 179 20.70 -17.76 0.22
CA SER A 179 21.59 -18.45 -0.72
C SER A 179 20.89 -19.55 -1.51
N SER A 180 19.74 -20.03 -1.08
CA SER A 180 18.91 -20.99 -1.82
C SER A 180 17.93 -20.34 -2.78
N SER A 181 17.71 -19.02 -2.69
CA SER A 181 17.02 -18.26 -3.73
C SER A 181 17.86 -18.29 -5.01
N GLU A 182 17.22 -18.26 -6.18
CA GLU A 182 17.87 -18.53 -7.49
C GLU A 182 18.95 -17.50 -7.91
N HIS A 183 19.15 -16.48 -7.13
CA HIS A 183 20.19 -15.47 -7.36
C HIS A 183 21.44 -15.85 -6.55
N ALA A 184 22.60 -15.77 -7.17
CA ALA A 184 23.88 -15.91 -6.49
C ALA A 184 23.98 -14.80 -5.43
N TYR A 185 23.66 -15.14 -4.18
CA TYR A 185 23.73 -14.21 -3.07
C TYR A 185 25.18 -13.71 -2.92
N PRO A 186 25.44 -12.40 -2.99
CA PRO A 186 26.80 -11.89 -3.23
C PRO A 186 27.71 -12.03 -2.00
N TRP A 187 27.17 -12.27 -0.81
CA TRP A 187 27.95 -12.26 0.43
C TRP A 187 28.20 -13.65 0.98
N SER A 188 29.41 -13.88 1.44
CA SER A 188 29.74 -15.04 2.27
C SER A 188 29.01 -14.97 3.61
N LEU A 189 28.86 -16.11 4.30
CA LEU A 189 28.28 -16.13 5.66
C LEU A 189 28.98 -15.16 6.61
N ALA A 190 30.31 -15.03 6.52
CA ALA A 190 31.09 -14.14 7.38
C ALA A 190 30.78 -12.65 7.11
N GLU A 191 30.57 -12.27 5.85
CA GLU A 191 30.17 -10.91 5.47
C GLU A 191 28.73 -10.63 5.88
N PHE A 192 27.82 -11.57 5.67
CA PHE A 192 26.44 -11.48 6.11
C PHE A 192 26.36 -11.32 7.64
N ALA A 193 27.08 -12.15 8.40
CA ALA A 193 27.10 -12.08 9.87
C ALA A 193 27.63 -10.73 10.40
N LYS A 194 28.59 -10.08 9.73
CA LYS A 194 29.11 -8.76 10.11
C LYS A 194 28.08 -7.64 10.01
N LYS A 195 27.07 -7.81 9.16
CA LYS A 195 25.98 -6.83 9.01
C LYS A 195 24.92 -6.97 10.10
N GLN A 196 24.92 -8.12 10.79
CA GLN A 196 23.89 -8.43 11.77
C GLN A 196 24.21 -7.77 13.12
N ARG A 197 23.21 -7.13 13.70
CA ARG A 197 23.32 -6.66 15.06
C ARG A 197 23.38 -7.86 16.03
N PRO A 198 24.34 -7.93 16.93
CA PRO A 198 24.29 -8.88 18.04
C PRO A 198 23.15 -8.47 18.98
N LEU A 199 22.32 -9.43 19.36
CA LEU A 199 21.23 -9.25 20.32
C LEU A 199 21.34 -10.28 21.43
N ARG A 200 20.96 -9.91 22.64
CA ARG A 200 20.83 -10.84 23.77
C ARG A 200 19.55 -11.64 23.61
N LEU A 201 19.62 -12.93 23.85
CA LEU A 201 18.47 -13.83 23.75
C LEU A 201 17.34 -13.44 24.73
N ASP A 202 17.69 -13.11 25.97
CA ASP A 202 16.70 -12.72 27.00
C ASP A 202 16.00 -11.39 26.66
N ALA A 203 16.73 -10.40 26.14
CA ALA A 203 16.12 -9.16 25.66
C ALA A 203 15.16 -9.42 24.49
N PHE A 204 15.56 -10.27 23.55
CA PHE A 204 14.76 -10.65 22.41
C PHE A 204 13.51 -11.45 22.84
N GLU A 205 13.61 -12.37 23.78
CA GLU A 205 12.46 -13.11 24.32
C GLU A 205 11.45 -12.15 24.95
N HIS A 206 11.88 -11.19 25.79
CA HIS A 206 11.01 -10.17 26.35
C HIS A 206 10.34 -9.31 25.27
N TYR A 207 11.07 -8.91 24.25
CA TYR A 207 10.52 -8.17 23.12
C TYR A 207 9.38 -8.95 22.41
N VAL A 208 9.61 -10.19 22.01
CA VAL A 208 8.60 -11.01 21.33
C VAL A 208 7.41 -11.29 22.25
N ARG A 209 7.65 -11.57 23.53
CA ARG A 209 6.56 -11.72 24.52
C ARG A 209 5.75 -10.42 24.67
N GLY A 210 6.39 -9.27 24.55
CA GLY A 210 5.73 -7.97 24.50
C GLY A 210 4.85 -7.82 23.26
N LEU A 211 5.31 -8.21 22.08
CA LEU A 211 4.51 -8.19 20.85
C LEU A 211 3.27 -9.10 20.95
N LEU A 212 3.43 -10.28 21.53
CA LEU A 212 2.37 -11.29 21.69
C LEU A 212 1.41 -11.01 22.83
N ALA A 213 1.71 -10.06 23.71
CA ALA A 213 0.88 -9.77 24.88
C ALA A 213 -0.48 -9.20 24.47
N ALA A 214 -1.57 -9.86 24.88
CA ALA A 214 -2.93 -9.41 24.65
C ALA A 214 -3.32 -8.24 25.59
N ASP A 215 -2.64 -8.11 26.74
CA ASP A 215 -2.85 -7.07 27.71
C ASP A 215 -1.73 -6.04 27.66
N ASP A 216 -2.09 -4.76 27.59
CA ASP A 216 -1.14 -3.66 27.47
C ASP A 216 -0.19 -3.51 28.69
N ASP A 217 -0.64 -3.86 29.90
CA ASP A 217 0.24 -3.76 31.07
C ASP A 217 1.30 -4.86 31.06
N LEU A 218 0.95 -6.05 30.55
CA LEU A 218 1.93 -7.10 30.28
C LEU A 218 2.88 -6.67 29.16
N ARG A 219 2.33 -6.12 28.06
CA ARG A 219 3.11 -5.60 26.93
C ARG A 219 4.12 -4.57 27.37
N LEU A 220 3.69 -3.56 28.13
CA LEU A 220 4.58 -2.52 28.66
C LEU A 220 5.67 -3.09 29.58
N ARG A 221 5.35 -4.10 30.40
CA ARG A 221 6.33 -4.72 31.30
C ARG A 221 7.41 -5.46 30.51
N GLU A 222 6.99 -6.30 29.55
CA GLU A 222 7.91 -7.08 28.74
C GLU A 222 8.80 -6.18 27.87
N LEU A 223 8.22 -5.20 27.16
CA LEU A 223 8.97 -4.26 26.33
C LEU A 223 9.96 -3.40 27.13
N ARG A 224 9.58 -2.96 28.36
CA ARG A 224 10.50 -2.22 29.22
C ARG A 224 11.68 -3.07 29.70
N GLU A 225 11.45 -4.36 29.95
CA GLU A 225 12.55 -5.27 30.31
C GLU A 225 13.47 -5.50 29.13
N ALA A 226 12.93 -5.64 27.91
CA ALA A 226 13.72 -5.71 26.68
C ALA A 226 14.58 -4.45 26.48
N ALA A 227 13.99 -3.26 26.58
CA ALA A 227 14.68 -1.98 26.46
C ALA A 227 15.75 -1.75 27.54
N LYS A 228 15.55 -2.29 28.74
CA LYS A 228 16.53 -2.23 29.83
C LYS A 228 17.72 -3.16 29.61
N LEU A 229 17.48 -4.38 29.06
CA LEU A 229 18.51 -5.37 28.76
C LEU A 229 19.38 -4.98 27.56
N GLU A 230 18.79 -4.31 26.57
CA GLU A 230 19.45 -3.81 25.35
C GLU A 230 19.10 -2.33 25.11
N PRO A 231 19.71 -1.39 25.84
CA PRO A 231 19.33 0.03 25.80
C PRO A 231 19.55 0.71 24.42
N ASP A 232 20.45 0.15 23.61
CA ASP A 232 20.75 0.69 22.27
C ASP A 232 19.89 0.04 21.16
N TRP A 233 18.96 -0.85 21.52
CA TRP A 233 18.07 -1.52 20.59
C TRP A 233 16.74 -0.76 20.48
N PRO A 234 16.47 -0.08 19.36
CA PRO A 234 15.35 0.86 19.26
C PRO A 234 13.97 0.21 19.12
N GLU A 235 13.87 -1.07 18.72
CA GLU A 235 12.57 -1.71 18.49
C GLU A 235 11.68 -1.75 19.74
N PRO A 236 12.16 -2.14 20.92
CA PRO A 236 11.35 -2.05 22.15
C PRO A 236 10.91 -0.62 22.47
N ASP A 237 11.76 0.38 22.23
CA ASP A 237 11.45 1.79 22.46
C ASP A 237 10.33 2.27 21.54
N PHE A 238 10.36 1.88 20.25
CA PHE A 238 9.30 2.19 19.30
C PHE A 238 7.96 1.62 19.79
N TRP A 239 7.90 0.34 20.10
CA TRP A 239 6.66 -0.29 20.55
C TRP A 239 6.15 0.22 21.90
N LEU A 240 7.05 0.65 22.81
CA LEU A 240 6.65 1.37 24.01
C LEU A 240 5.97 2.69 23.66
N GLY A 241 6.51 3.43 22.70
CA GLY A 241 5.88 4.63 22.14
C GLY A 241 4.48 4.35 21.62
N GLU A 242 4.30 3.30 20.82
CA GLU A 242 3.01 2.89 20.23
C GLU A 242 1.96 2.55 21.32
N VAL A 243 2.34 1.80 22.35
CA VAL A 243 1.40 1.47 23.45
C VAL A 243 0.97 2.72 24.21
N TYR A 244 1.88 3.66 24.49
CA TYR A 244 1.49 4.92 25.12
C TYR A 244 0.67 5.81 24.20
N PHE A 245 0.97 5.81 22.91
CA PHE A 245 0.23 6.57 21.90
C PHE A 245 -1.21 6.06 21.78
N SER A 246 -1.44 4.75 21.69
CA SER A 246 -2.77 4.15 21.66
C SER A 246 -3.59 4.45 22.91
N ARG A 247 -2.94 4.58 24.07
CA ARG A 247 -3.55 4.99 25.34
C ARG A 247 -3.78 6.51 25.47
N ARG A 248 -3.44 7.29 24.42
CA ARG A 248 -3.48 8.76 24.44
C ARG A 248 -2.56 9.41 25.49
N ASP A 249 -1.59 8.67 26.03
CA ASP A 249 -0.51 9.24 26.88
C ASP A 249 0.60 9.78 25.99
N CYS A 250 0.32 10.89 25.35
CA CYS A 250 1.21 11.54 24.40
C CYS A 250 2.58 11.92 25.01
N ASN A 251 2.63 12.29 26.28
CA ASN A 251 3.90 12.68 26.92
C ASN A 251 4.84 11.47 27.08
N SER A 252 4.31 10.34 27.51
CA SER A 252 5.08 9.11 27.60
C SER A 252 5.46 8.59 26.19
N ALA A 253 4.54 8.63 25.24
CA ALA A 253 4.80 8.22 23.85
C ALA A 253 5.97 9.00 23.25
N MET A 254 5.94 10.33 23.29
CA MET A 254 7.01 11.19 22.78
C MET A 254 8.36 10.94 23.47
N THR A 255 8.36 10.59 24.78
CA THR A 255 9.59 10.25 25.50
C THR A 255 10.27 9.02 24.92
N TRP A 256 9.49 8.01 24.51
CA TRP A 256 10.02 6.80 23.92
C TRP A 256 10.39 7.00 22.44
N TYR A 257 9.56 7.67 21.66
CA TYR A 257 9.85 7.99 20.25
C TYR A 257 11.13 8.83 20.08
N ALA A 258 11.43 9.73 21.03
CA ALA A 258 12.65 10.53 21.00
C ALA A 258 13.95 9.69 21.08
N ARG A 259 13.87 8.42 21.44
CA ARG A 259 15.02 7.50 21.50
C ARG A 259 15.27 6.78 20.17
N ILE A 260 14.35 6.88 19.22
CA ILE A 260 14.48 6.23 17.91
C ILE A 260 15.51 7.02 17.07
N PRO A 261 16.60 6.36 16.61
CA PRO A 261 17.63 7.05 15.83
C PRO A 261 17.14 7.35 14.40
N LYS A 262 17.66 8.41 13.79
CA LYS A 262 17.32 8.83 12.41
C LYS A 262 17.57 7.77 11.34
N THR A 263 18.46 6.82 11.62
CA THR A 263 18.79 5.71 10.71
C THR A 263 17.86 4.50 10.87
N HIS A 264 16.89 4.57 11.76
CA HIS A 264 15.95 3.48 11.99
C HIS A 264 14.82 3.52 10.98
N ASP A 265 14.40 2.38 10.47
CA ASP A 265 13.36 2.26 9.44
C ASP A 265 12.02 2.88 9.85
N ARG A 266 11.72 2.88 11.17
CA ARG A 266 10.50 3.45 11.73
C ARG A 266 10.66 4.87 12.28
N TYR A 267 11.77 5.55 11.95
CA TYR A 267 11.99 6.92 12.43
C TYR A 267 10.90 7.88 11.94
N ALA A 268 10.49 7.78 10.69
CA ALA A 268 9.44 8.63 10.12
C ALA A 268 8.09 8.43 10.84
N GLU A 269 7.72 7.17 11.14
CA GLU A 269 6.52 6.83 11.92
C GLU A 269 6.57 7.45 13.32
N ALA A 270 7.70 7.32 14.03
CA ALA A 270 7.88 7.89 15.37
C ALA A 270 7.79 9.43 15.37
N VAL A 271 8.37 10.09 14.36
CA VAL A 271 8.28 11.55 14.20
C VAL A 271 6.84 11.97 13.85
N PHE A 272 6.17 11.25 12.98
CA PHE A 272 4.76 11.51 12.63
C PHE A 272 3.86 11.40 13.87
N ALA A 273 3.96 10.30 14.63
CA ALA A 273 3.22 10.10 15.88
C ALA A 273 3.52 11.20 16.92
N THR A 274 4.77 11.69 16.96
CA THR A 274 5.14 12.85 17.80
C THR A 274 4.39 14.11 17.37
N GLY A 275 4.29 14.38 16.08
CA GLY A 275 3.50 15.49 15.54
C GLY A 275 2.02 15.38 15.87
N VAL A 276 1.44 14.17 15.74
CA VAL A 276 0.06 13.87 16.16
C VAL A 276 -0.12 14.12 17.67
N CYS A 277 0.82 13.69 18.49
CA CYS A 277 0.78 13.96 19.92
C CYS A 277 0.73 15.47 20.22
N HIS A 278 1.49 16.29 19.51
CA HIS A 278 1.43 17.74 19.67
C HIS A 278 0.07 18.32 19.26
N LEU A 279 -0.58 17.81 18.20
CA LEU A 279 -1.96 18.21 17.83
C LEU A 279 -2.96 17.84 18.93
N LEU A 280 -2.86 16.63 19.49
CA LEU A 280 -3.74 16.14 20.56
C LEU A 280 -3.55 16.92 21.88
N LEU A 281 -2.33 17.38 22.15
CA LEU A 281 -2.00 18.23 23.30
C LEU A 281 -2.30 19.72 23.06
N SER A 282 -2.96 20.09 21.94
CA SER A 282 -3.25 21.47 21.57
C SER A 282 -1.98 22.36 21.49
N GLN A 283 -0.91 21.81 20.89
CA GLN A 283 0.36 22.48 20.65
C GLN A 283 0.60 22.60 19.13
N PRO A 284 -0.22 23.39 18.39
CA PRO A 284 -0.20 23.41 16.93
C PRO A 284 1.11 23.98 16.36
N ASP A 285 1.79 24.88 17.06
CA ASP A 285 3.10 25.42 16.72
C ASP A 285 4.16 24.31 16.60
N ARG A 286 4.23 23.43 17.61
CA ARG A 286 5.14 22.29 17.62
C ARG A 286 4.75 21.25 16.60
N ALA A 287 3.46 20.99 16.46
CA ALA A 287 2.96 20.06 15.42
C ALA A 287 3.37 20.51 14.02
N GLN A 288 3.20 21.82 13.72
CA GLN A 288 3.62 22.39 12.44
C GLN A 288 5.12 22.22 12.21
N GLU A 289 5.96 22.50 13.21
CA GLU A 289 7.41 22.32 13.13
C GLU A 289 7.78 20.86 12.81
N VAL A 290 7.19 19.91 13.53
CA VAL A 290 7.48 18.47 13.36
C VAL A 290 7.06 17.99 11.97
N PHE A 291 5.83 18.28 11.53
CA PHE A 291 5.35 17.82 10.22
C PHE A 291 6.09 18.52 9.06
N THR A 292 6.46 19.80 9.21
CA THR A 292 7.26 20.50 8.21
C THR A 292 8.65 19.86 8.08
N SER A 293 9.32 19.59 9.22
CA SER A 293 10.63 18.96 9.22
C SER A 293 10.59 17.53 8.67
N LEU A 294 9.54 16.77 8.97
CA LEU A 294 9.35 15.42 8.43
C LEU A 294 9.16 15.47 6.90
N ARG A 295 8.29 16.35 6.42
CA ARG A 295 8.06 16.56 4.98
C ARG A 295 9.34 16.96 4.24
N GLU A 296 10.14 17.86 4.82
CA GLU A 296 11.42 18.29 4.24
C GLU A 296 12.42 17.14 4.21
N ALA A 297 12.55 16.36 5.29
CA ALA A 297 13.45 15.23 5.35
C ALA A 297 13.11 14.15 4.29
N LEU A 298 11.82 13.90 4.05
CA LEU A 298 11.36 12.97 3.02
C LEU A 298 11.68 13.49 1.60
N ARG A 299 11.53 14.80 1.38
CA ARG A 299 11.92 15.43 0.11
C ARG A 299 13.42 15.36 -0.15
N GLU A 300 14.25 15.55 0.87
CA GLU A 300 15.69 15.46 0.76
C GLU A 300 16.16 14.02 0.49
N SER A 301 15.53 13.03 1.10
CA SER A 301 15.83 11.62 0.86
C SER A 301 15.52 11.20 -0.58
N GLY A 302 14.53 11.83 -1.23
CA GLY A 302 14.19 11.63 -2.64
C GLY A 302 15.05 12.46 -3.63
N SER A 303 15.90 13.38 -3.17
CA SER A 303 16.52 14.40 -4.02
C SER A 303 17.95 14.10 -4.48
N GLY A 304 18.44 12.86 -4.36
CA GLY A 304 19.77 12.47 -4.89
C GLY A 304 19.99 12.80 -6.37
N ASP A 305 18.92 12.99 -7.16
CA ASP A 305 18.97 13.50 -8.54
C ASP A 305 17.69 14.28 -8.88
N ALA A 306 17.84 15.47 -9.43
CA ALA A 306 16.76 16.38 -9.80
C ALA A 306 15.74 15.81 -10.82
N HIS A 307 16.04 14.67 -11.44
CA HIS A 307 15.13 13.94 -12.33
C HIS A 307 14.20 12.96 -11.59
N ILE A 308 14.50 12.59 -10.34
CA ILE A 308 13.72 11.67 -9.51
C ILE A 308 12.68 12.41 -8.69
N ALA A 309 12.96 13.66 -8.33
CA ALA A 309 12.00 14.54 -7.63
C ALA A 309 10.67 14.77 -8.39
N SER A 310 10.59 14.37 -9.66
CA SER A 310 9.37 14.44 -10.46
C SER A 310 8.58 13.10 -10.52
N ALA A 311 9.19 11.99 -10.13
CA ALA A 311 8.57 10.67 -10.18
C ALA A 311 7.91 10.26 -8.84
N VAL A 312 8.47 10.75 -7.73
CA VAL A 312 7.86 10.67 -6.39
C VAL A 312 7.09 11.96 -6.19
N SER A 313 5.93 11.94 -5.55
CA SER A 313 5.07 13.12 -5.25
C SER A 313 5.78 14.25 -4.48
N GLY A 314 7.10 14.32 -4.55
CA GLY A 314 7.96 15.33 -3.92
C GLY A 314 7.99 15.25 -2.39
N GLY A 315 7.82 14.03 -1.80
CA GLY A 315 7.77 13.83 -0.35
C GLY A 315 6.47 14.30 0.30
N ASP A 316 5.44 14.53 -0.51
CA ASP A 316 4.11 14.93 -0.04
C ASP A 316 3.28 13.68 0.24
N LEU A 317 3.28 13.19 1.47
CA LEU A 317 2.35 12.16 1.93
C LEU A 317 1.04 12.82 2.39
N PRO A 318 -0.12 12.31 1.97
CA PRO A 318 -1.41 12.94 2.25
C PRO A 318 -1.70 13.04 3.75
N GLU A 319 -1.29 12.08 4.57
CA GLU A 319 -1.47 12.11 6.02
C GLU A 319 -0.66 13.23 6.68
N ILE A 320 0.57 13.45 6.22
CA ILE A 320 1.43 14.55 6.70
C ILE A 320 0.81 15.89 6.31
N LEU A 321 0.34 16.02 5.07
CA LEU A 321 -0.29 17.25 4.58
C LEU A 321 -1.57 17.55 5.35
N ASN A 322 -2.42 16.56 5.61
CA ASN A 322 -3.63 16.71 6.41
C ASN A 322 -3.30 17.26 7.80
N ASN A 323 -2.39 16.62 8.51
CA ASN A 323 -2.06 17.01 9.88
C ASN A 323 -1.31 18.35 9.94
N LEU A 324 -0.46 18.64 8.97
CA LEU A 324 0.17 19.97 8.82
C LEU A 324 -0.86 21.06 8.57
N ALA A 325 -1.86 20.77 7.73
CA ALA A 325 -2.97 21.71 7.47
C ALA A 325 -3.77 21.99 8.74
N LEU A 326 -4.07 20.96 9.54
CA LEU A 326 -4.77 21.15 10.82
C LEU A 326 -3.96 21.99 11.81
N ALA A 327 -2.64 21.81 11.85
CA ALA A 327 -1.75 22.66 12.66
C ALA A 327 -1.79 24.11 12.18
N LYS A 328 -1.65 24.38 10.87
CA LYS A 328 -1.74 25.71 10.25
C LYS A 328 -3.09 26.38 10.51
N ALA A 329 -4.19 25.64 10.35
CA ALA A 329 -5.54 26.17 10.59
C ALA A 329 -5.73 26.62 12.04
N ARG A 330 -5.23 25.85 13.01
CA ARG A 330 -5.28 26.20 14.43
C ARG A 330 -4.38 27.39 14.79
N LEU A 331 -3.37 27.69 13.98
CA LEU A 331 -2.52 28.88 14.08
C LEU A 331 -3.06 30.08 13.30
N GLY A 332 -4.19 29.94 12.61
CA GLY A 332 -4.84 31.00 11.83
C GLY A 332 -4.38 31.13 10.38
N ASP A 333 -3.48 30.25 9.91
CA ASP A 333 -3.09 30.18 8.49
C ASP A 333 -4.10 29.33 7.69
N ALA A 334 -5.28 29.89 7.47
CA ALA A 334 -6.35 29.21 6.74
C ALA A 334 -5.98 28.95 5.27
N SER A 335 -5.23 29.84 4.63
CA SER A 335 -4.82 29.70 3.23
C SER A 335 -3.81 28.56 3.04
N GLY A 336 -2.80 28.49 3.93
CA GLY A 336 -1.83 27.39 3.91
C GLY A 336 -2.48 26.06 4.24
N ALA A 337 -3.43 26.03 5.17
CA ALA A 337 -4.21 24.84 5.51
C ALA A 337 -5.04 24.33 4.33
N GLN A 338 -5.76 25.22 3.65
CA GLN A 338 -6.56 24.86 2.47
C GLN A 338 -5.68 24.29 1.35
N THR A 339 -4.51 24.87 1.13
CA THR A 339 -3.57 24.39 0.10
C THR A 339 -3.09 22.97 0.40
N ASP A 340 -2.70 22.70 1.65
CA ASP A 340 -2.19 21.37 2.03
C ASP A 340 -3.32 20.32 2.01
N LEU A 341 -4.54 20.64 2.49
CA LEU A 341 -5.68 19.72 2.42
C LEU A 341 -6.10 19.40 0.98
N GLN A 342 -6.14 20.43 0.11
CA GLN A 342 -6.45 20.20 -1.30
C GLN A 342 -5.40 19.28 -1.94
N ARG A 343 -4.13 19.52 -1.61
CA ARG A 343 -3.04 18.66 -2.11
C ARG A 343 -3.15 17.23 -1.57
N ALA A 344 -3.55 17.04 -0.30
CA ALA A 344 -3.81 15.72 0.27
C ALA A 344 -4.95 15.00 -0.48
N ALA A 345 -6.07 15.70 -0.73
CA ALA A 345 -7.20 15.17 -1.49
C ALA A 345 -6.86 14.84 -2.96
N ASP A 346 -5.92 15.58 -3.57
CA ASP A 346 -5.44 15.30 -4.93
C ASP A 346 -4.56 14.04 -4.99
N LEU A 347 -3.81 13.76 -3.91
CA LEU A 347 -2.91 12.60 -3.81
C LEU A 347 -3.68 11.32 -3.48
N ASP A 348 -4.66 11.42 -2.61
CA ASP A 348 -5.52 10.31 -2.22
C ASP A 348 -7.00 10.72 -2.35
N PRO A 349 -7.57 10.60 -3.56
CA PRO A 349 -8.91 11.08 -3.85
C PRO A 349 -10.03 10.20 -3.29
N ASP A 350 -9.72 9.01 -2.77
CA ASP A 350 -10.73 8.10 -2.22
C ASP A 350 -10.95 8.32 -0.72
N GLU A 351 -10.08 9.07 -0.05
CA GLU A 351 -10.14 9.36 1.38
C GLU A 351 -11.11 10.52 1.68
N ASP A 352 -12.05 10.31 2.60
CA ASP A 352 -13.10 11.28 2.96
C ASP A 352 -12.68 12.31 4.02
N ASP A 353 -11.64 12.04 4.81
CA ASP A 353 -11.16 12.94 5.87
C ASP A 353 -10.69 14.30 5.33
N TYR A 354 -10.11 14.33 4.12
CA TYR A 354 -9.58 15.58 3.56
C TYR A 354 -10.68 16.56 3.15
N PRO A 355 -11.71 16.16 2.37
CA PRO A 355 -12.85 17.04 2.11
C PRO A 355 -13.64 17.34 3.39
N PHE A 356 -13.73 16.44 4.36
CA PHE A 356 -14.31 16.73 5.65
C PHE A 356 -13.60 17.90 6.35
N ASN A 357 -12.27 17.85 6.46
CA ASN A 357 -11.47 18.90 7.06
C ASN A 357 -11.52 20.22 6.27
N LEU A 358 -11.59 20.17 4.93
CA LEU A 358 -11.85 21.34 4.08
C LEU A 358 -13.22 21.98 4.38
N GLY A 359 -14.25 21.14 4.60
CA GLY A 359 -15.59 21.59 5.01
C GLY A 359 -15.57 22.32 6.35
N LEU A 360 -14.86 21.79 7.35
CA LEU A 360 -14.69 22.46 8.65
C LEU A 360 -13.94 23.79 8.52
N LEU A 361 -12.90 23.85 7.71
CA LEU A 361 -12.13 25.06 7.44
C LEU A 361 -13.00 26.14 6.77
N ALA A 362 -13.84 25.75 5.81
CA ALA A 362 -14.80 26.65 5.16
C ALA A 362 -15.87 27.16 6.14
N LEU A 363 -16.39 26.32 7.05
CA LEU A 363 -17.30 26.76 8.12
C LEU A 363 -16.64 27.78 9.04
N GLN A 364 -15.38 27.55 9.43
CA GLN A 364 -14.61 28.50 10.24
C GLN A 364 -14.41 29.85 9.52
N ALA A 365 -14.22 29.82 8.21
CA ALA A 365 -14.14 31.00 7.36
C ALA A 365 -15.52 31.68 7.11
N ASN A 366 -16.60 31.16 7.72
CA ASN A 366 -17.98 31.61 7.50
C ASN A 366 -18.44 31.50 6.03
N ASP A 367 -17.98 30.43 5.34
CA ASP A 367 -18.36 30.08 3.98
C ASP A 367 -19.15 28.76 3.95
N PRO A 368 -20.41 28.76 4.37
CA PRO A 368 -21.21 27.55 4.41
C PRO A 368 -21.57 27.01 3.02
N GLY A 369 -21.46 27.83 1.97
CA GLY A 369 -21.70 27.40 0.59
C GLY A 369 -20.64 26.43 0.10
N ASN A 370 -19.36 26.74 0.26
CA ASN A 370 -18.25 25.84 -0.05
C ASN A 370 -18.17 24.67 0.94
N ALA A 371 -18.47 24.90 2.22
CA ALA A 371 -18.53 23.83 3.21
C ALA A 371 -19.51 22.72 2.81
N ALA A 372 -20.71 23.08 2.32
CA ALA A 372 -21.69 22.10 1.83
C ALA A 372 -21.18 21.31 0.61
N GLY A 373 -20.33 21.90 -0.23
CA GLY A 373 -19.65 21.19 -1.32
C GLY A 373 -18.72 20.13 -0.80
N TYR A 374 -17.84 20.48 0.12
CA TYR A 374 -16.84 19.58 0.69
C TYR A 374 -17.47 18.44 1.54
N PHE A 375 -18.48 18.74 2.36
CA PHE A 375 -19.17 17.68 3.12
C PHE A 375 -20.00 16.75 2.22
N ARG A 376 -20.48 17.22 1.07
CA ARG A 376 -21.11 16.36 0.08
C ARG A 376 -20.09 15.38 -0.50
N GLU A 377 -18.90 15.89 -0.83
CA GLU A 377 -17.81 15.08 -1.34
C GLU A 377 -17.37 14.02 -0.31
N ALA A 378 -17.25 14.38 0.97
CA ALA A 378 -16.98 13.42 2.04
C ALA A 378 -18.09 12.36 2.15
N ALA A 379 -19.37 12.78 2.19
CA ALA A 379 -20.51 11.87 2.27
C ALA A 379 -20.70 10.95 1.04
N GLU A 380 -20.20 11.37 -0.12
CA GLU A 380 -20.18 10.53 -1.33
C GLU A 380 -19.10 9.44 -1.27
N ARG A 381 -17.98 9.74 -0.60
CA ARG A 381 -16.89 8.78 -0.39
C ARG A 381 -17.21 7.77 0.70
N GLU A 382 -17.77 8.22 1.82
CA GLU A 382 -18.24 7.38 2.93
C GLU A 382 -19.74 7.57 3.19
N PRO A 383 -20.60 6.89 2.43
CA PRO A 383 -22.06 7.05 2.52
C PRO A 383 -22.68 6.67 3.86
N ASP A 384 -22.00 5.82 4.63
CA ASP A 384 -22.44 5.32 5.93
C ASP A 384 -22.05 6.24 7.09
N ASN A 385 -21.37 7.35 6.79
CA ASN A 385 -20.97 8.31 7.80
C ASN A 385 -22.08 9.31 8.09
N ALA A 386 -22.76 9.14 9.21
CA ALA A 386 -23.84 10.02 9.64
C ALA A 386 -23.37 11.44 9.99
N GLU A 387 -22.11 11.63 10.38
CA GLU A 387 -21.54 12.93 10.73
C GLU A 387 -21.37 13.81 9.49
N ASP A 388 -20.89 13.26 8.38
CA ASP A 388 -20.73 13.96 7.11
C ASP A 388 -22.06 14.47 6.60
N ARG A 389 -23.10 13.63 6.66
CA ARG A 389 -24.47 13.98 6.30
C ARG A 389 -25.06 15.06 7.19
N ALA A 390 -24.80 14.98 8.50
CA ALA A 390 -25.28 16.00 9.45
C ALA A 390 -24.63 17.36 9.19
N LEU A 391 -23.32 17.41 8.90
CA LEU A 391 -22.58 18.63 8.57
C LEU A 391 -22.95 19.18 7.19
N LEU A 392 -23.23 18.32 6.22
CA LEU A 392 -23.77 18.73 4.92
C LEU A 392 -25.11 19.45 5.09
N ILE A 393 -26.07 18.84 5.80
CA ILE A 393 -27.38 19.43 6.08
C ILE A 393 -27.23 20.76 6.83
N PHE A 394 -26.39 20.80 7.87
CA PHE A 394 -26.10 22.02 8.63
C PHE A 394 -25.56 23.14 7.72
N SER A 395 -24.60 22.80 6.84
CA SER A 395 -23.98 23.76 5.93
C SER A 395 -24.97 24.29 4.89
N LEU A 396 -25.83 23.44 4.33
CA LEU A 396 -26.90 23.81 3.41
C LEU A 396 -27.92 24.74 4.06
N ASP A 397 -28.34 24.47 5.30
CA ASP A 397 -29.24 25.32 6.07
C ASP A 397 -28.60 26.72 6.31
N LYS A 398 -27.33 26.76 6.71
CA LYS A 398 -26.56 27.98 6.92
C LYS A 398 -26.37 28.80 5.62
N ALA A 399 -26.20 28.11 4.48
CA ALA A 399 -26.10 28.73 3.16
C ALA A 399 -27.45 29.18 2.60
N GLY A 400 -28.57 28.94 3.30
CA GLY A 400 -29.93 29.27 2.84
C GLY A 400 -30.47 28.34 1.75
N ARG A 401 -29.80 27.20 1.46
CA ARG A 401 -30.18 26.21 0.45
C ARG A 401 -31.19 25.19 1.02
N LYS A 402 -32.33 25.70 1.49
CA LYS A 402 -33.32 24.93 2.27
C LYS A 402 -33.87 23.70 1.53
N GLN A 403 -34.14 23.84 0.23
CA GLN A 403 -34.68 22.71 -0.55
C GLN A 403 -33.71 21.52 -0.60
N GLU A 404 -32.44 21.81 -0.77
CA GLU A 404 -31.39 20.76 -0.77
C GLU A 404 -31.18 20.19 0.63
N ALA A 405 -31.17 21.01 1.67
CA ALA A 405 -31.12 20.56 3.05
C ALA A 405 -32.28 19.63 3.41
N ASP A 406 -33.49 19.92 2.96
CA ASP A 406 -34.67 19.09 3.21
C ASP A 406 -34.59 17.75 2.43
N GLN A 407 -34.11 17.78 1.18
CA GLN A 407 -33.88 16.55 0.39
C GLN A 407 -32.83 15.67 1.05
N GLU A 408 -31.71 16.26 1.47
CA GLU A 408 -30.62 15.50 2.13
C GLU A 408 -31.11 14.94 3.48
N ARG A 409 -31.92 15.68 4.23
CA ARG A 409 -32.50 15.23 5.50
C ARG A 409 -33.44 14.03 5.32
N ILE A 410 -34.21 14.01 4.23
CA ILE A 410 -35.07 12.86 3.88
C ILE A 410 -34.19 11.66 3.58
N SER A 411 -33.20 11.81 2.68
CA SER A 411 -32.28 10.73 2.30
C SER A 411 -31.50 10.19 3.51
N ALA A 412 -31.01 11.08 4.36
CA ALA A 412 -30.29 10.68 5.58
C ALA A 412 -31.21 9.97 6.59
N THR A 413 -32.49 10.38 6.70
CA THR A 413 -33.46 9.70 7.57
C THR A 413 -33.78 8.30 7.04
N GLU A 414 -33.80 8.10 5.73
CA GLU A 414 -33.98 6.77 5.12
C GLU A 414 -32.77 5.85 5.37
N ALA A 415 -31.55 6.40 5.31
CA ALA A 415 -30.32 5.64 5.52
C ALA A 415 -30.06 5.31 7.00
N PHE A 416 -30.19 6.30 7.88
CA PHE A 416 -29.78 6.19 9.30
C PHE A 416 -30.95 6.09 10.28
N GLY A 417 -32.17 6.22 9.81
CA GLY A 417 -33.36 6.29 10.66
C GLY A 417 -33.62 7.69 11.24
N PRO A 418 -34.79 7.88 11.88
CA PRO A 418 -35.27 9.21 12.31
C PRO A 418 -34.41 9.89 13.40
N ASN A 419 -33.56 9.12 14.11
CA ASN A 419 -32.67 9.60 15.17
C ASN A 419 -31.19 9.25 14.89
N GLY A 420 -30.86 8.84 13.67
CA GLY A 420 -29.52 8.32 13.35
C GLY A 420 -28.48 9.43 13.08
N LEU A 421 -28.92 10.66 12.83
CA LEU A 421 -28.00 11.78 12.62
C LEU A 421 -27.53 12.38 13.95
N PRO A 422 -26.21 12.61 14.13
CA PRO A 422 -25.70 13.33 15.29
C PRO A 422 -26.16 14.80 15.27
N ALA A 423 -26.36 15.38 16.47
CA ALA A 423 -26.65 16.80 16.59
C ALA A 423 -25.35 17.61 16.33
N VAL A 424 -25.39 18.46 15.33
CA VAL A 424 -24.26 19.37 15.05
C VAL A 424 -24.30 20.55 16.00
N HIS A 425 -23.37 20.59 16.95
CA HIS A 425 -23.17 21.69 17.87
C HIS A 425 -21.91 22.47 17.47
N MET A 426 -22.11 23.57 16.76
CA MET A 426 -21.04 24.56 16.55
C MET A 426 -21.07 25.51 17.75
N ASP A 427 -19.99 25.60 18.50
CA ASP A 427 -19.88 26.60 19.55
C ASP A 427 -19.90 28.02 18.97
N ALA A 428 -20.21 29.02 19.84
CA ALA A 428 -20.31 30.40 19.44
C ALA A 428 -18.97 31.01 18.94
N ARG A 429 -17.88 30.29 19.04
CA ARG A 429 -16.53 30.70 18.62
C ARG A 429 -16.11 30.05 17.28
N GLY A 430 -16.89 29.13 16.74
CA GLY A 430 -16.59 28.46 15.47
C GLY A 430 -15.40 27.51 15.52
N ASP A 431 -15.07 26.97 16.70
CA ASP A 431 -13.86 26.17 16.91
C ASP A 431 -14.07 24.68 16.56
N ALA A 432 -14.81 24.42 15.48
CA ALA A 432 -15.07 23.08 14.98
C ALA A 432 -13.78 22.33 14.61
N LEU A 433 -12.77 23.01 14.07
CA LEU A 433 -11.49 22.42 13.71
C LEU A 433 -10.70 21.87 14.91
N THR A 434 -10.96 22.37 16.13
CA THR A 434 -10.25 21.87 17.31
C THR A 434 -10.82 20.54 17.80
N HIS A 435 -12.13 20.31 17.65
CA HIS A 435 -12.82 19.19 18.26
C HIS A 435 -13.32 18.12 17.27
N MET A 436 -13.59 18.50 16.03
CA MET A 436 -14.18 17.64 15.02
C MET A 436 -13.20 17.24 13.92
N ALA A 437 -12.06 17.93 13.80
CA ALA A 437 -11.11 17.66 12.73
C ALA A 437 -10.56 16.23 12.79
N ARG A 438 -10.53 15.57 11.63
CA ARG A 438 -10.04 14.20 11.47
C ARG A 438 -8.53 14.22 11.32
N ILE A 439 -7.85 13.84 12.42
CA ILE A 439 -6.39 13.74 12.50
C ILE A 439 -6.01 12.34 12.02
N LYS A 440 -5.12 12.25 11.04
CA LYS A 440 -4.50 10.97 10.66
C LYS A 440 -3.56 10.53 11.77
N THR A 441 -3.77 9.33 12.29
CA THR A 441 -2.98 8.77 13.40
C THR A 441 -1.93 7.75 12.94
N GLU A 442 -2.04 7.27 11.72
CA GLU A 442 -1.12 6.32 11.11
C GLU A 442 -0.49 6.94 9.86
N LEU A 443 0.74 6.56 9.59
CA LEU A 443 1.49 6.91 8.39
C LEU A 443 1.65 5.62 7.58
N ASP A 444 1.32 5.62 6.27
CA ASP A 444 1.60 4.45 5.44
C ASP A 444 3.10 4.29 5.19
N ALA A 445 3.73 3.59 6.14
CA ALA A 445 5.16 3.33 6.12
C ALA A 445 5.58 2.37 5.00
N THR A 446 4.65 1.59 4.45
CA THR A 446 4.94 0.64 3.35
C THR A 446 5.13 1.41 2.05
N GLU A 447 4.24 2.34 1.75
CA GLU A 447 4.35 3.22 0.60
C GLU A 447 5.60 4.09 0.71
N LEU A 448 5.85 4.65 1.90
CA LEU A 448 7.05 5.45 2.20
C LEU A 448 8.35 4.69 1.95
N ARG A 449 8.46 3.43 2.37
CA ARG A 449 9.67 2.60 2.18
C ARG A 449 9.89 2.26 0.70
N GLN A 450 8.83 1.97 -0.03
CA GLN A 450 8.91 1.73 -1.47
C GLN A 450 9.36 2.99 -2.20
N GLU A 451 8.85 4.16 -1.85
CA GLU A 451 9.25 5.43 -2.45
C GLU A 451 10.71 5.80 -2.18
N ILE A 452 11.17 5.69 -0.93
CA ILE A 452 12.57 5.97 -0.55
C ILE A 452 13.52 5.01 -1.28
N LYS A 453 13.20 3.74 -1.35
CA LYS A 453 14.02 2.72 -2.00
C LYS A 453 14.07 2.89 -3.51
N MET A 454 12.95 3.24 -4.15
CA MET A 454 12.91 3.57 -5.57
C MET A 454 13.79 4.79 -5.88
N ALA A 455 13.80 5.80 -5.00
CA ALA A 455 14.66 6.96 -5.10
C ALA A 455 16.16 6.58 -4.97
N GLU A 456 16.52 5.72 -4.03
CA GLU A 456 17.88 5.22 -3.85
C GLU A 456 18.37 4.38 -5.06
N ILE A 457 17.54 3.49 -5.59
CA ILE A 457 17.85 2.68 -6.78
C ILE A 457 18.06 3.56 -8.00
N ALA A 458 17.25 4.59 -8.18
CA ALA A 458 17.39 5.52 -9.27
C ALA A 458 18.65 6.40 -9.14
N SER A 459 19.08 6.76 -7.92
CA SER A 459 20.30 7.53 -7.66
C SER A 459 21.59 6.76 -7.96
N VAL A 460 21.57 5.43 -7.85
CA VAL A 460 22.73 4.56 -8.13
C VAL A 460 22.96 4.34 -9.62
N ASN A 461 21.99 4.66 -10.50
CA ASN A 461 22.11 4.41 -11.93
C ASN A 461 21.68 5.62 -12.80
N PRO A 462 22.41 6.76 -12.75
CA PRO A 462 22.05 7.99 -13.47
C PRO A 462 22.12 7.88 -15.00
N SER A 463 22.55 6.74 -15.55
CA SER A 463 22.68 6.50 -17.00
C SER A 463 21.88 5.28 -17.48
N GLY A 464 21.08 4.67 -16.62
CA GLY A 464 20.19 3.60 -17.02
C GLY A 464 18.99 4.13 -17.81
N PRO A 465 18.50 3.43 -18.83
CA PRO A 465 17.24 3.79 -19.43
C PRO A 465 16.16 3.79 -18.34
N ILE A 466 15.26 4.77 -18.38
CA ILE A 466 14.00 4.77 -17.64
C ILE A 466 13.50 3.32 -17.62
N VAL A 467 13.37 2.75 -16.43
CA VAL A 467 12.92 1.35 -16.30
C VAL A 467 11.52 1.30 -16.87
N ASN A 468 11.40 0.76 -18.08
CA ASN A 468 10.16 0.59 -18.80
C ASN A 468 9.45 -0.60 -18.17
N SER A 469 8.98 -0.44 -16.95
CA SER A 469 8.20 -1.45 -16.21
C SER A 469 6.71 -1.18 -16.35
N ALA A 470 5.90 -2.22 -16.32
CA ALA A 470 4.44 -2.07 -16.35
C ALA A 470 3.96 -1.15 -15.22
N GLU A 471 4.55 -1.25 -14.04
CA GLU A 471 4.17 -0.44 -12.88
C GLU A 471 4.53 1.05 -13.07
N SER A 472 5.70 1.38 -13.63
CA SER A 472 6.04 2.78 -13.91
C SER A 472 5.04 3.44 -14.88
N HIS A 473 4.57 2.68 -15.86
CA HIS A 473 3.52 3.16 -16.77
C HIS A 473 2.16 3.31 -16.07
N ILE A 474 1.81 2.42 -15.13
CA ILE A 474 0.59 2.54 -14.32
C ILE A 474 0.63 3.79 -13.45
N GLN A 475 1.74 4.05 -12.77
CA GLN A 475 1.90 5.27 -11.96
C GLN A 475 1.82 6.53 -12.81
N GLN A 476 2.50 6.55 -13.94
CA GLN A 476 2.42 7.67 -14.87
C GLN A 476 1.00 7.87 -15.41
N ALA A 477 0.28 6.78 -15.72
CA ALA A 477 -1.11 6.83 -16.13
C ALA A 477 -2.02 7.44 -15.06
N ARG A 478 -1.84 7.08 -13.79
CA ARG A 478 -2.58 7.66 -12.66
C ARG A 478 -2.32 9.16 -12.51
N GLN A 479 -1.06 9.60 -12.65
CA GLN A 479 -0.71 11.02 -12.64
C GLN A 479 -1.38 11.78 -13.79
N GLU A 480 -1.40 11.20 -15.00
CA GLU A 480 -2.09 11.78 -16.14
C GLU A 480 -3.61 11.86 -15.94
N MET A 481 -4.22 10.84 -15.29
CA MET A 481 -5.63 10.84 -14.91
C MET A 481 -5.95 11.94 -13.90
N SER A 482 -5.14 12.10 -12.86
CA SER A 482 -5.31 13.15 -11.85
C SER A 482 -5.17 14.55 -12.44
N ALA A 483 -4.32 14.71 -13.45
CA ALA A 483 -4.16 15.95 -14.21
C ALA A 483 -5.26 16.16 -15.28
N GLY A 484 -6.25 15.27 -15.37
CA GLY A 484 -7.33 15.35 -16.36
C GLY A 484 -6.92 15.02 -17.80
N ARG A 485 -5.69 14.55 -18.02
CA ARG A 485 -5.16 14.23 -19.35
C ARG A 485 -5.44 12.78 -19.74
N LEU A 486 -6.73 12.45 -19.92
CA LEU A 486 -7.21 11.09 -20.13
C LEU A 486 -6.54 10.36 -21.31
N ASP A 487 -6.27 11.05 -22.44
CA ASP A 487 -5.62 10.45 -23.61
C ASP A 487 -4.14 10.08 -23.32
N ALA A 488 -3.47 10.82 -22.44
CA ALA A 488 -2.11 10.51 -22.01
C ALA A 488 -2.13 9.30 -21.06
N ALA A 489 -3.04 9.29 -20.09
CA ALA A 489 -3.23 8.18 -19.18
C ALA A 489 -3.57 6.87 -19.91
N GLU A 490 -4.43 6.92 -20.93
CA GLU A 490 -4.79 5.77 -21.74
C GLU A 490 -3.57 5.16 -22.46
N ARG A 491 -2.69 6.00 -23.02
CA ARG A 491 -1.45 5.53 -23.66
C ARG A 491 -0.53 4.84 -22.66
N GLU A 492 -0.40 5.38 -21.47
CA GLU A 492 0.44 4.81 -20.42
C GLU A 492 -0.11 3.48 -19.90
N PHE A 493 -1.42 3.35 -19.68
CA PHE A 493 -2.01 2.05 -19.34
C PHE A 493 -1.83 1.01 -20.45
N HIS A 494 -1.93 1.40 -21.72
CA HIS A 494 -1.63 0.50 -22.83
C HIS A 494 -0.16 0.11 -22.89
N ALA A 495 0.76 1.01 -22.57
CA ALA A 495 2.18 0.68 -22.45
C ALA A 495 2.44 -0.31 -21.29
N ALA A 496 1.74 -0.14 -20.17
CA ALA A 496 1.78 -1.10 -19.06
C ALA A 496 1.28 -2.49 -19.50
N LEU A 497 0.17 -2.57 -20.25
CA LEU A 497 -0.36 -3.83 -20.76
C LEU A 497 0.53 -4.48 -21.83
N ALA A 498 1.27 -3.68 -22.60
CA ALA A 498 2.26 -4.21 -23.55
C ALA A 498 3.43 -4.93 -22.83
N LEU A 499 3.76 -4.50 -21.62
CA LEU A 499 4.80 -5.11 -20.77
C LEU A 499 4.25 -6.25 -19.89
N ASN A 500 3.03 -6.10 -19.38
CA ASN A 500 2.32 -7.11 -18.59
C ASN A 500 0.85 -7.15 -19.00
N GLY A 501 0.54 -8.04 -19.95
CA GLY A 501 -0.81 -8.19 -20.51
C GLY A 501 -1.88 -8.64 -19.50
N ALA A 502 -1.49 -9.12 -18.32
CA ALA A 502 -2.38 -9.55 -17.24
C ALA A 502 -2.43 -8.54 -16.08
N SER A 503 -2.06 -7.27 -16.31
CA SER A 503 -2.13 -6.25 -15.27
C SER A 503 -3.57 -5.85 -14.96
N SER A 504 -4.11 -6.37 -13.85
CA SER A 504 -5.45 -5.99 -13.36
C SER A 504 -5.55 -4.49 -13.07
N ALA A 505 -4.48 -3.87 -12.57
CA ALA A 505 -4.44 -2.43 -12.29
C ALA A 505 -4.56 -1.58 -13.56
N ALA A 506 -3.84 -1.95 -14.64
CA ALA A 506 -3.92 -1.25 -15.92
C ALA A 506 -5.31 -1.39 -16.57
N HIS A 507 -5.91 -2.59 -16.52
CA HIS A 507 -7.26 -2.80 -17.01
C HIS A 507 -8.30 -1.99 -16.22
N ARG A 508 -8.18 -1.89 -14.89
CA ARG A 508 -9.07 -1.04 -14.08
C ARG A 508 -8.92 0.45 -14.43
N GLY A 509 -7.69 0.91 -14.63
CA GLY A 509 -7.44 2.29 -15.07
C GLY A 509 -8.09 2.60 -16.42
N LEU A 510 -7.95 1.71 -17.41
CA LEU A 510 -8.64 1.86 -18.70
C LEU A 510 -10.16 1.84 -18.58
N ALA A 511 -10.69 1.02 -17.66
CA ALA A 511 -12.13 0.98 -17.38
C ALA A 511 -12.64 2.33 -16.82
N ASP A 512 -11.90 2.94 -15.89
CA ASP A 512 -12.29 4.26 -15.36
C ASP A 512 -12.22 5.36 -16.44
N ILE A 513 -11.20 5.34 -17.30
CA ILE A 513 -11.12 6.27 -18.44
C ILE A 513 -12.32 6.08 -19.36
N ALA A 514 -12.62 4.84 -19.75
CA ALA A 514 -13.74 4.54 -20.64
C ALA A 514 -15.08 4.97 -20.02
N ARG A 515 -15.28 4.76 -18.71
CA ARG A 515 -16.46 5.22 -17.98
C ARG A 515 -16.57 6.75 -18.00
N ARG A 516 -15.49 7.49 -17.71
CA ARG A 516 -15.46 8.96 -17.78
C ARG A 516 -15.73 9.49 -19.19
N GLN A 517 -15.37 8.74 -20.22
CA GLN A 517 -15.69 9.06 -21.62
C GLN A 517 -17.11 8.63 -22.04
N GLY A 518 -17.90 8.03 -21.16
CA GLY A 518 -19.25 7.51 -21.45
C GLY A 518 -19.28 6.22 -22.25
N LYS A 519 -18.14 5.57 -22.45
CA LYS A 519 -17.97 4.31 -23.21
C LYS A 519 -18.20 3.10 -22.30
N LEU A 520 -19.43 2.94 -21.80
CA LEU A 520 -19.75 1.94 -20.77
C LEU A 520 -19.47 0.50 -21.18
N ASP A 521 -19.65 0.13 -22.46
CA ASP A 521 -19.37 -1.23 -22.93
C ASP A 521 -17.87 -1.53 -22.94
N GLU A 522 -17.04 -0.55 -23.28
CA GLU A 522 -15.59 -0.65 -23.21
C GLU A 522 -15.11 -0.76 -21.75
N ALA A 523 -15.67 0.04 -20.84
CA ALA A 523 -15.38 -0.04 -19.41
C ALA A 523 -15.70 -1.44 -18.83
N VAL A 524 -16.85 -2.02 -19.22
CA VAL A 524 -17.23 -3.39 -18.85
C VAL A 524 -16.20 -4.40 -19.37
N ALA A 525 -15.78 -4.30 -20.63
CA ALA A 525 -14.80 -5.22 -21.22
C ALA A 525 -13.45 -5.15 -20.47
N GLN A 526 -13.01 -3.96 -20.12
CA GLN A 526 -11.78 -3.76 -19.37
C GLN A 526 -11.87 -4.33 -17.94
N LEU A 527 -12.99 -4.14 -17.22
CA LEU A 527 -13.16 -4.76 -15.90
C LEU A 527 -13.26 -6.29 -15.97
N GLN A 528 -13.86 -6.84 -17.03
CA GLN A 528 -13.84 -8.29 -17.25
C GLN A 528 -12.42 -8.82 -17.48
N ALA A 529 -11.60 -8.10 -18.24
CA ALA A 529 -10.18 -8.42 -18.41
C ALA A 529 -9.42 -8.30 -17.08
N ALA A 530 -9.71 -7.28 -16.28
CA ALA A 530 -9.15 -7.14 -14.93
C ALA A 530 -9.49 -8.32 -14.02
N LEU A 531 -10.72 -8.85 -14.10
CA LEU A 531 -11.17 -10.01 -13.34
C LEU A 531 -10.56 -11.32 -13.85
N GLN A 532 -10.29 -11.44 -15.16
CA GLN A 532 -9.57 -12.60 -15.72
C GLN A 532 -8.12 -12.61 -15.24
N ALA A 533 -7.49 -11.43 -15.16
CA ALA A 533 -6.15 -11.28 -14.62
C ALA A 533 -6.13 -11.53 -13.10
N ARG A 534 -7.13 -11.01 -12.38
CA ARG A 534 -7.25 -11.14 -10.93
C ARG A 534 -8.72 -10.97 -10.49
N ASP A 535 -9.29 -12.02 -9.92
CA ASP A 535 -10.64 -11.96 -9.36
C ASP A 535 -10.64 -11.26 -8.01
N SER A 536 -11.34 -10.15 -7.90
CA SER A 536 -11.34 -9.26 -6.73
C SER A 536 -12.76 -8.77 -6.42
N PRO A 537 -13.19 -8.78 -5.12
CA PRO A 537 -14.50 -8.27 -4.73
C PRO A 537 -14.71 -6.81 -5.16
N VAL A 538 -13.69 -5.97 -5.01
CA VAL A 538 -13.73 -4.55 -5.42
C VAL A 538 -13.99 -4.41 -6.92
N THR A 539 -13.26 -5.16 -7.75
CA THR A 539 -13.46 -5.11 -9.21
C THR A 539 -14.84 -5.62 -9.62
N ARG A 540 -15.37 -6.63 -8.93
CA ARG A 540 -16.73 -7.15 -9.17
C ARG A 540 -17.81 -6.13 -8.81
N VAL A 541 -17.65 -5.41 -7.69
CA VAL A 541 -18.58 -4.34 -7.30
C VAL A 541 -18.53 -3.19 -8.30
N THR A 542 -17.33 -2.79 -8.74
CA THR A 542 -17.18 -1.77 -9.78
C THR A 542 -17.86 -2.20 -11.09
N LEU A 543 -17.73 -3.47 -11.48
CA LEU A 543 -18.42 -4.02 -12.66
C LEU A 543 -19.94 -4.03 -12.47
N ALA A 544 -20.42 -4.38 -11.27
CA ALA A 544 -21.84 -4.35 -10.95
C ALA A 544 -22.42 -2.93 -11.08
N ARG A 545 -21.71 -1.91 -10.59
CA ARG A 545 -22.10 -0.49 -10.77
C ARG A 545 -22.24 -0.13 -12.25
N LEU A 546 -21.28 -0.51 -13.08
CA LEU A 546 -21.38 -0.28 -14.53
C LEU A 546 -22.60 -0.99 -15.16
N TYR A 547 -22.91 -2.20 -14.72
CA TYR A 547 -24.13 -2.88 -15.19
C TYR A 547 -25.39 -2.16 -14.74
N LEU A 548 -25.41 -1.53 -13.54
CA LEU A 548 -26.53 -0.68 -13.12
C LEU A 548 -26.65 0.57 -13.97
N GLU A 549 -25.54 1.25 -14.27
CA GLU A 549 -25.50 2.39 -15.20
C GLU A 549 -26.05 1.99 -16.60
N GLN A 550 -25.75 0.77 -17.04
CA GLN A 550 -26.29 0.20 -18.29
C GLN A 550 -27.75 -0.31 -18.17
N LYS A 551 -28.39 -0.17 -17.01
CA LYS A 551 -29.74 -0.72 -16.73
C LYS A 551 -29.84 -2.24 -16.91
N LYS A 552 -28.81 -2.96 -16.50
CA LYS A 552 -28.71 -4.44 -16.53
C LYS A 552 -28.65 -5.02 -15.10
N PRO A 553 -29.74 -4.94 -14.33
CA PRO A 553 -29.73 -5.29 -12.89
C PRO A 553 -29.43 -6.77 -12.61
N ASP A 554 -29.77 -7.67 -13.53
CA ASP A 554 -29.52 -9.11 -13.34
C ASP A 554 -28.03 -9.44 -13.41
N LEU A 555 -27.28 -8.77 -14.31
CA LEU A 555 -25.83 -8.91 -14.38
C LEU A 555 -25.16 -8.29 -13.16
N ALA A 556 -25.63 -7.12 -12.73
CA ALA A 556 -25.14 -6.50 -11.51
C ALA A 556 -25.34 -7.41 -10.29
N ARG A 557 -26.53 -8.01 -10.14
CA ARG A 557 -26.83 -8.96 -9.05
C ARG A 557 -25.86 -10.15 -9.05
N ALA A 558 -25.58 -10.70 -10.22
CA ALA A 558 -24.66 -11.83 -10.35
C ALA A 558 -23.24 -11.48 -9.87
N GLU A 559 -22.73 -10.30 -10.25
CA GLU A 559 -21.41 -9.85 -9.83
C GLU A 559 -21.35 -9.54 -8.33
N LEU A 560 -22.39 -8.91 -7.75
CA LEU A 560 -22.48 -8.66 -6.31
C LEU A 560 -22.53 -9.96 -5.50
N GLN A 561 -23.27 -10.96 -5.96
CA GLN A 561 -23.28 -12.28 -5.33
C GLN A 561 -21.90 -12.97 -5.40
N HIS A 562 -21.17 -12.79 -6.50
CA HIS A 562 -19.81 -13.29 -6.61
C HIS A 562 -18.86 -12.53 -5.69
N ALA A 563 -18.98 -11.20 -5.60
CA ALA A 563 -18.19 -10.40 -4.66
C ALA A 563 -18.38 -10.87 -3.21
N LEU A 564 -19.65 -11.17 -2.82
CA LEU A 564 -19.97 -11.67 -1.48
C LEU A 564 -19.53 -13.13 -1.25
N LYS A 565 -19.34 -13.93 -2.29
CA LYS A 565 -18.70 -15.25 -2.14
C LYS A 565 -17.21 -15.12 -1.86
N LEU A 566 -16.55 -14.12 -2.44
CA LEU A 566 -15.13 -13.84 -2.21
C LEU A 566 -14.91 -13.15 -0.86
N ALA A 567 -15.79 -12.20 -0.50
CA ALA A 567 -15.74 -11.44 0.73
C ALA A 567 -17.16 -11.35 1.36
N PRO A 568 -17.56 -12.28 2.24
CA PRO A 568 -18.91 -12.34 2.78
C PRO A 568 -19.36 -11.11 3.59
N ASN A 569 -18.41 -10.32 4.08
CA ASN A 569 -18.68 -9.12 4.88
C ASN A 569 -18.47 -7.81 4.10
N TYR A 570 -18.31 -7.86 2.78
CA TYR A 570 -18.11 -6.66 1.98
C TYR A 570 -19.40 -5.83 1.95
N ALA A 571 -19.41 -4.75 2.74
CA ALA A 571 -20.60 -3.94 3.05
C ALA A 571 -21.25 -3.39 1.78
N GLU A 572 -20.46 -2.76 0.91
CA GLU A 572 -20.94 -2.17 -0.35
C GLU A 572 -21.65 -3.18 -1.27
N ALA A 573 -21.13 -4.41 -1.36
CA ALA A 573 -21.76 -5.45 -2.16
C ALA A 573 -23.12 -5.88 -1.57
N LYS A 574 -23.25 -5.92 -0.22
CA LYS A 574 -24.51 -6.21 0.46
C LYS A 574 -25.54 -5.13 0.18
N GLU A 575 -25.17 -3.88 0.35
CA GLU A 575 -26.08 -2.75 0.14
C GLU A 575 -26.59 -2.65 -1.28
N LEU A 576 -25.70 -2.73 -2.27
CA LEU A 576 -26.12 -2.72 -3.66
C LEU A 576 -27.01 -3.91 -4.00
N LEU A 577 -26.78 -5.07 -3.40
CA LEU A 577 -27.62 -6.25 -3.58
C LEU A 577 -28.99 -6.08 -2.93
N ASP A 578 -29.05 -5.59 -1.69
CA ASP A 578 -30.29 -5.32 -0.97
C ASP A 578 -31.11 -4.24 -1.70
N HIS A 579 -30.45 -3.22 -2.24
CA HIS A 579 -31.12 -2.19 -3.05
C HIS A 579 -31.74 -2.76 -4.35
N LEU A 580 -31.10 -3.74 -4.95
CA LEU A 580 -31.60 -4.44 -6.13
C LEU A 580 -32.73 -5.44 -5.84
N GLU A 581 -32.74 -6.01 -4.64
CA GLU A 581 -33.76 -6.99 -4.25
C GLU A 581 -35.04 -6.32 -3.75
N GLY A 582 -35.00 -5.04 -3.36
CA GLY A 582 -36.11 -4.30 -2.77
C GLY A 582 -36.45 -4.78 -1.33
N PRO A 583 -37.29 -4.07 -0.60
CA PRO A 583 -37.67 -4.49 0.75
C PRO A 583 -38.32 -5.87 0.68
N LYS A 584 -37.72 -6.86 1.35
CA LYS A 584 -38.30 -8.20 1.49
C LYS A 584 -39.70 -8.03 2.07
N SER A 585 -40.75 -8.33 1.29
CA SER A 585 -42.12 -8.34 1.74
C SER A 585 -42.23 -9.21 2.99
N ALA A 586 -42.61 -8.59 4.09
CA ALA A 586 -42.86 -9.29 5.35
C ALA A 586 -43.76 -10.49 5.10
N ASP A 587 -43.26 -11.64 5.46
CA ASP A 587 -43.87 -12.94 5.36
C ASP A 587 -45.30 -12.89 5.93
N THR A 588 -46.30 -12.98 5.08
CA THR A 588 -47.68 -13.17 5.46
C THR A 588 -47.82 -14.55 6.11
N ARG A 589 -47.82 -14.60 7.41
CA ARG A 589 -48.23 -15.80 8.18
C ARG A 589 -49.64 -16.20 7.74
N PRO A 590 -49.89 -17.44 7.34
CA PRO A 590 -51.24 -17.89 7.13
C PRO A 590 -51.92 -18.05 8.49
N ASN A 591 -53.00 -17.30 8.67
CA ASN A 591 -53.94 -17.49 9.76
C ASN A 591 -54.49 -18.93 9.71
N GLY A 592 -54.00 -19.79 10.58
CA GLY A 592 -54.62 -21.07 10.89
C GLY A 592 -55.82 -20.88 11.77
N GLY A 593 -57.01 -20.98 11.21
CA GLY A 593 -58.21 -21.07 11.97
C GLY A 593 -58.31 -22.42 12.69
N THR A 594 -58.73 -22.34 13.94
CA THR A 594 -59.28 -23.45 14.71
C THR A 594 -60.79 -23.61 14.42
N PRO A 595 -61.35 -24.79 14.63
CA PRO A 595 -62.30 -24.93 15.73
C PRO A 595 -61.73 -25.72 16.89
#